data_cf7ae4d70624bad1e80a340f4d3de919
#
_entry.id   cf7ae4d70624bad1e80a340f4d3de919
#
_cell.length_a   1.000
_cell.length_b   1.000
_cell.length_c   1.000
_cell.angle_alpha   90.00
_cell.angle_beta   90.00
_cell.angle_gamma   90.00
#
_symmetry.space_group_name_H-M   'P 1'
#
loop_
_entity.id
_entity.type
_entity.pdbx_description
1 polymer ?
#
loop_
_entity_poly.entity_id
_entity_poly.type
_entity_poly.pdbx_seq_one_letter_code
_entity_poly.pdbx_strand_id
1 'polypeptide(L)'
;MQSIDRTLLVNNVAALATAAKDLGVPTVLTTVGASGGPLNDPLFGQISEVFPDEVPIDRVTTNAWQDIKPAVEATGRRVLLMAGIWTEVCLVQTALSALKDGYTVYFVSDCSGGVTHEAHDGAKQRMAKAGASGINWLGVVAEWTPDYTSAERQAVNPGLVARGGGVALSIEYLLANMQVPAGTA
;
A
#
# COMPACT_ATOMS: atom_id res chain seq x y z
N MET A 1 -8.76 -3.45 -16.20
CA MET A 1 -7.99 -4.17 -15.14
C MET A 1 -8.76 -5.44 -14.80
N GLN A 2 -8.10 -6.58 -14.92
CA GLN A 2 -8.74 -7.89 -14.68
C GLN A 2 -8.10 -8.65 -13.52
N SER A 3 -6.91 -8.24 -13.08
CA SER A 3 -6.13 -8.98 -12.05
C SER A 3 -6.69 -8.89 -10.65
N ILE A 4 -7.48 -7.87 -10.35
CA ILE A 4 -8.14 -7.64 -9.07
C ILE A 4 -9.42 -6.83 -9.29
N ASP A 5 -10.43 -7.07 -8.46
CA ASP A 5 -11.61 -6.21 -8.44
C ASP A 5 -11.22 -4.76 -8.10
N ARG A 6 -11.78 -3.82 -8.86
CA ARG A 6 -11.40 -2.40 -8.74
C ARG A 6 -11.77 -1.82 -7.38
N THR A 7 -12.93 -2.20 -6.85
CA THR A 7 -13.40 -1.70 -5.55
C THR A 7 -12.52 -2.26 -4.44
N LEU A 8 -12.14 -3.53 -4.54
CA LEU A 8 -11.23 -4.18 -3.60
C LEU A 8 -9.84 -3.52 -3.63
N LEU A 9 -9.29 -3.25 -4.82
CA LEU A 9 -8.01 -2.56 -4.95
C LEU A 9 -8.04 -1.20 -4.25
N VAL A 10 -9.04 -0.36 -4.55
CA VAL A 10 -9.16 0.98 -3.96
C VAL A 10 -9.31 0.90 -2.44
N ASN A 11 -10.13 -0.05 -1.94
CA ASN A 11 -10.28 -0.29 -0.51
C ASN A 11 -8.95 -0.65 0.16
N ASN A 12 -8.21 -1.60 -0.41
CA ASN A 12 -6.95 -2.08 0.15
C ASN A 12 -5.86 -1.01 0.14
N VAL A 13 -5.74 -0.27 -0.97
CA VAL A 13 -4.78 0.85 -1.07
C VAL A 13 -5.09 1.93 -0.04
N ALA A 14 -6.37 2.30 0.11
CA ALA A 14 -6.78 3.28 1.11
C ALA A 14 -6.57 2.77 2.55
N ALA A 15 -6.77 1.46 2.79
CA ALA A 15 -6.48 0.85 4.09
C ALA A 15 -4.99 0.91 4.43
N LEU A 16 -4.12 0.54 3.49
CA LEU A 16 -2.67 0.62 3.66
C LEU A 16 -2.21 2.06 3.87
N ALA A 17 -2.72 3.00 3.07
CA ALA A 17 -2.42 4.42 3.19
C ALA A 17 -2.81 4.99 4.56
N THR A 18 -4.02 4.66 5.04
CA THR A 18 -4.50 5.05 6.38
C THR A 18 -3.58 4.49 7.47
N ALA A 19 -3.26 3.21 7.43
CA ALA A 19 -2.36 2.59 8.41
C ALA A 19 -0.96 3.21 8.39
N ALA A 20 -0.42 3.52 7.22
CA ALA A 20 0.87 4.20 7.10
C ALA A 20 0.84 5.59 7.76
N LYS A 21 -0.23 6.36 7.53
CA LYS A 21 -0.42 7.69 8.14
C LYS A 21 -0.56 7.58 9.65
N ASP A 22 -1.41 6.69 10.14
CA ASP A 22 -1.69 6.51 11.58
C ASP A 22 -0.43 6.12 12.36
N LEU A 23 0.47 5.38 11.72
CA LEU A 23 1.76 4.96 12.29
C LEU A 23 2.94 5.90 11.98
N GLY A 24 2.70 7.02 11.29
CA GLY A 24 3.76 7.96 10.91
C GLY A 24 4.81 7.35 9.98
N VAL A 25 4.44 6.37 9.16
CA VAL A 25 5.34 5.77 8.16
C VAL A 25 5.53 6.75 7.00
N PRO A 26 6.78 7.17 6.68
CA PRO A 26 7.03 8.08 5.56
C PRO A 26 6.45 7.52 4.26
N THR A 27 5.64 8.33 3.58
CA THR A 27 4.95 7.93 2.35
C THR A 27 5.34 8.84 1.20
N VAL A 28 5.67 8.27 0.05
CA VAL A 28 5.96 8.99 -1.18
C VAL A 28 4.88 8.67 -2.19
N LEU A 29 4.14 9.69 -2.60
CA LEU A 29 3.08 9.58 -3.60
C LEU A 29 3.62 9.97 -4.98
N THR A 30 3.19 9.26 -6.03
CA THR A 30 3.59 9.56 -7.40
C THR A 30 2.43 9.40 -8.37
N THR A 31 2.39 10.26 -9.39
CA THR A 31 1.41 10.26 -10.47
C THR A 31 2.10 10.17 -11.83
N VAL A 32 1.31 9.99 -12.87
CA VAL A 32 1.80 9.99 -14.26
C VAL A 32 1.02 11.01 -15.07
N GLY A 33 1.68 12.13 -15.41
CA GLY A 33 1.11 13.16 -16.26
C GLY A 33 -0.10 13.88 -15.65
N ALA A 34 -0.26 13.87 -14.32
CA ALA A 34 -1.38 14.52 -13.63
C ALA A 34 -1.36 16.05 -13.77
N SER A 35 -0.19 16.63 -13.98
CA SER A 35 -0.01 18.08 -14.19
C SER A 35 -0.26 18.53 -15.63
N GLY A 36 -0.99 17.76 -16.43
CA GLY A 36 -1.36 18.14 -17.80
C GLY A 36 -0.65 17.33 -18.89
N GLY A 37 -0.04 16.22 -18.54
CA GLY A 37 0.49 15.25 -19.50
C GLY A 37 -0.61 14.48 -20.25
N PRO A 38 -0.25 13.69 -21.26
CA PRO A 38 -1.21 12.96 -22.11
C PRO A 38 -2.02 11.91 -21.35
N LEU A 39 -1.55 11.44 -20.21
CA LEU A 39 -2.26 10.44 -19.40
C LEU A 39 -3.22 11.08 -18.40
N ASN A 40 -2.90 12.27 -17.88
CA ASN A 40 -3.70 13.00 -16.89
C ASN A 40 -4.28 12.08 -15.81
N ASP A 41 -3.42 11.28 -15.18
CA ASP A 41 -3.82 10.20 -14.26
C ASP A 41 -3.55 10.61 -12.80
N PRO A 42 -4.52 11.26 -12.14
CA PRO A 42 -4.39 11.67 -10.74
C PRO A 42 -4.46 10.45 -9.79
N LEU A 43 -4.11 10.67 -8.54
CA LEU A 43 -4.35 9.69 -7.49
C LEU A 43 -5.84 9.37 -7.33
N PHE A 44 -6.15 8.17 -6.88
CA PHE A 44 -7.49 7.87 -6.40
C PHE A 44 -7.87 8.82 -5.25
N GLY A 45 -9.09 9.35 -5.29
CA GLY A 45 -9.58 10.31 -4.28
C GLY A 45 -9.40 9.79 -2.85
N GLN A 46 -9.61 8.50 -2.64
CA GLN A 46 -9.44 7.83 -1.35
C GLN A 46 -7.99 7.88 -0.80
N ILE A 47 -6.99 8.05 -1.67
CA ILE A 47 -5.59 8.24 -1.25
C ILE A 47 -5.36 9.72 -0.95
N SER A 48 -5.84 10.61 -1.81
CA SER A 48 -5.72 12.07 -1.62
C SER A 48 -6.40 12.54 -0.34
N GLU A 49 -7.53 11.93 0.05
CA GLU A 49 -8.21 12.20 1.31
C GLU A 49 -7.38 11.80 2.55
N VAL A 50 -6.58 10.75 2.44
CA VAL A 50 -5.66 10.34 3.52
C VAL A 50 -4.50 11.32 3.66
N PHE A 51 -3.98 11.83 2.54
CA PHE A 51 -2.81 12.73 2.48
C PHE A 51 -3.16 14.07 1.81
N PRO A 52 -4.04 14.88 2.41
CA PRO A 52 -4.55 16.10 1.77
C PRO A 52 -3.48 17.18 1.55
N ASP A 53 -2.42 17.17 2.35
CA ASP A 53 -1.35 18.16 2.30
C ASP A 53 -0.13 17.68 1.49
N GLU A 54 -0.13 16.42 1.04
CA GLU A 54 0.99 15.86 0.28
C GLU A 54 0.84 16.15 -1.21
N VAL A 55 1.92 16.63 -1.82
CA VAL A 55 1.98 16.87 -3.26
C VAL A 55 2.64 15.66 -3.92
N PRO A 56 1.93 14.90 -4.76
CA PRO A 56 2.50 13.78 -5.47
C PRO A 56 3.64 14.22 -6.42
N ILE A 57 4.67 13.41 -6.50
CA ILE A 57 5.73 13.58 -7.50
C ILE A 57 5.17 13.12 -8.85
N ASP A 58 4.90 14.08 -9.74
CA ASP A 58 4.41 13.78 -11.08
C ASP A 58 5.55 13.49 -12.05
N ARG A 59 5.33 12.54 -12.94
CA ARG A 59 6.32 12.07 -13.91
C ARG A 59 5.69 11.74 -15.25
N VAL A 60 6.52 11.56 -16.26
CA VAL A 60 6.09 11.14 -17.61
C VAL A 60 6.72 9.80 -18.03
N THR A 61 7.50 9.19 -17.14
CA THR A 61 8.21 7.93 -17.38
C THR A 61 7.45 6.76 -16.77
N THR A 62 7.62 5.56 -17.31
CA THR A 62 7.07 4.33 -16.72
C THR A 62 7.79 3.91 -15.44
N ASN A 63 9.10 4.20 -15.36
CA ASN A 63 9.91 3.91 -14.19
C ASN A 63 10.02 5.14 -13.29
N ALA A 64 9.31 5.12 -12.18
CA ALA A 64 9.29 6.24 -11.24
C ALA A 64 10.60 6.44 -10.47
N TRP A 65 11.52 5.46 -10.48
CA TRP A 65 12.61 5.43 -9.51
C TRP A 65 13.49 6.68 -9.52
N GLN A 66 13.84 7.19 -10.71
CA GLN A 66 14.69 8.37 -10.81
C GLN A 66 14.02 9.62 -10.24
N ASP A 67 12.70 9.72 -10.41
CA ASP A 67 11.93 10.88 -9.96
C ASP A 67 11.68 10.83 -8.44
N ILE A 68 11.39 9.65 -7.89
CA ILE A 68 11.05 9.50 -6.46
C ILE A 68 12.26 9.24 -5.56
N LYS A 69 13.40 8.81 -6.11
CA LYS A 69 14.59 8.42 -5.34
C LYS A 69 15.05 9.51 -4.36
N PRO A 70 15.13 10.80 -4.72
CA PRO A 70 15.53 11.84 -3.77
C PRO A 70 14.60 11.93 -2.56
N ALA A 71 13.28 11.81 -2.77
CA ALA A 71 12.30 11.82 -1.69
C ALA A 71 12.41 10.57 -0.81
N VAL A 72 12.66 9.40 -1.41
CA VAL A 72 12.91 8.15 -0.67
C VAL A 72 14.19 8.27 0.17
N GLU A 73 15.27 8.78 -0.38
CA GLU A 73 16.55 9.00 0.33
C GLU A 73 16.38 9.95 1.52
N ALA A 74 15.58 11.00 1.36
CA ALA A 74 15.28 11.96 2.42
C ALA A 74 14.58 11.32 3.64
N THR A 75 13.88 10.20 3.46
CA THR A 75 13.27 9.45 4.58
C THR A 75 14.28 8.71 5.44
N GLY A 76 15.49 8.47 4.95
CA GLY A 76 16.51 7.63 5.60
C GLY A 76 16.16 6.13 5.64
N ARG A 77 15.06 5.71 5.05
CA ARG A 77 14.60 4.32 5.06
C ARG A 77 15.27 3.50 3.96
N ARG A 78 15.54 2.21 4.25
CA ARG A 78 16.16 1.26 3.32
C ARG A 78 15.25 0.10 2.93
N VAL A 79 14.12 -0.02 3.59
CA VAL A 79 13.06 -0.99 3.28
C VAL A 79 11.87 -0.24 2.69
N LEU A 80 11.44 -0.65 1.51
CA LEU A 80 10.38 0.00 0.75
C LEU A 80 9.20 -0.95 0.56
N LEU A 81 8.01 -0.46 0.88
CA LEU A 81 6.76 -1.08 0.47
C LEU A 81 6.26 -0.34 -0.77
N MET A 82 6.05 -1.06 -1.85
CA MET A 82 5.64 -0.48 -3.12
C MET A 82 4.30 -1.04 -3.57
N ALA A 83 3.41 -0.18 -3.99
CA ALA A 83 2.10 -0.52 -4.55
C ALA A 83 1.76 0.40 -5.72
N GLY A 84 0.88 -0.03 -6.59
CA GLY A 84 0.40 0.82 -7.68
C GLY A 84 -0.04 0.06 -8.93
N ILE A 85 -0.50 0.82 -9.90
CA ILE A 85 -0.91 0.36 -11.22
C ILE A 85 -0.02 1.02 -12.30
N TRP A 86 0.37 0.30 -13.32
CA TRP A 86 0.10 -1.14 -13.54
C TRP A 86 1.27 -1.97 -13.02
N THR A 87 0.97 -3.12 -12.43
CA THR A 87 2.00 -3.99 -11.83
C THR A 87 3.10 -4.36 -12.82
N GLU A 88 2.73 -4.73 -14.05
CA GLU A 88 3.63 -5.15 -15.11
C GLU A 88 4.35 -4.00 -15.83
N VAL A 89 3.96 -2.75 -15.55
CA VAL A 89 4.54 -1.55 -16.18
C VAL A 89 5.31 -0.74 -15.13
N CYS A 90 4.61 0.12 -14.40
CA CYS A 90 5.25 1.11 -13.52
C CYS A 90 5.83 0.47 -12.27
N LEU A 91 5.08 -0.42 -11.60
CA LEU A 91 5.52 -1.00 -10.33
C LEU A 91 6.78 -1.86 -10.52
N VAL A 92 6.76 -2.82 -11.47
CA VAL A 92 7.90 -3.71 -11.67
C VAL A 92 9.17 -2.97 -12.06
N GLN A 93 9.09 -1.95 -12.92
CA GLN A 93 10.28 -1.19 -13.35
C GLN A 93 10.89 -0.43 -12.16
N THR A 94 10.05 0.23 -11.36
CA THR A 94 10.46 0.98 -10.19
C THR A 94 11.07 0.06 -9.13
N ALA A 95 10.44 -1.07 -8.84
CA ALA A 95 10.94 -2.06 -7.88
C ALA A 95 12.31 -2.64 -8.27
N LEU A 96 12.50 -2.99 -9.55
CA LEU A 96 13.79 -3.49 -10.03
C LEU A 96 14.90 -2.45 -9.92
N SER A 97 14.59 -1.18 -10.16
CA SER A 97 15.58 -0.09 -10.01
C SER A 97 15.94 0.16 -8.55
N ALA A 98 14.97 0.12 -7.65
CA ALA A 98 15.23 0.24 -6.21
C ALA A 98 16.08 -0.92 -5.68
N LEU A 99 15.80 -2.17 -6.09
CA LEU A 99 16.61 -3.34 -5.76
C LEU A 99 18.06 -3.18 -6.24
N LYS A 100 18.25 -2.70 -7.48
CA LYS A 100 19.58 -2.43 -8.04
C LYS A 100 20.36 -1.41 -7.22
N ASP A 101 19.69 -0.44 -6.65
CA ASP A 101 20.28 0.58 -5.78
C ASP A 101 20.45 0.10 -4.33
N GLY A 102 20.21 -1.20 -4.06
CA GLY A 102 20.46 -1.85 -2.77
C GLY A 102 19.37 -1.62 -1.73
N TYR A 103 18.16 -1.27 -2.13
CA TYR A 103 17.00 -1.25 -1.24
C TYR A 103 16.41 -2.65 -1.07
N THR A 104 15.86 -2.91 0.10
CA THR A 104 14.96 -4.05 0.31
C THR A 104 13.56 -3.65 -0.15
N VAL A 105 12.96 -4.43 -1.05
CA VAL A 105 11.67 -4.09 -1.66
C VAL A 105 10.63 -5.15 -1.34
N TYR A 106 9.51 -4.70 -0.81
CA TYR A 106 8.27 -5.46 -0.72
C TYR A 106 7.25 -4.88 -1.71
N PHE A 107 6.63 -5.72 -2.52
CA PHE A 107 5.49 -5.30 -3.33
C PHE A 107 4.18 -5.77 -2.68
N VAL A 108 3.24 -4.83 -2.50
CA VAL A 108 1.95 -5.13 -1.87
C VAL A 108 0.98 -5.58 -2.96
N SER A 109 0.81 -6.90 -3.07
CA SER A 109 0.17 -7.55 -4.21
C SER A 109 -1.31 -7.19 -4.36
N ASP A 110 -2.04 -7.07 -3.27
CA ASP A 110 -3.47 -6.73 -3.24
C ASP A 110 -3.75 -5.21 -3.19
N CYS A 111 -2.70 -4.40 -3.16
CA CYS A 111 -2.70 -2.95 -3.40
C CYS A 111 -2.15 -2.60 -4.79
N SER A 112 -2.02 -3.59 -5.67
CA SER A 112 -1.47 -3.43 -7.02
C SER A 112 -2.36 -4.15 -8.03
N GLY A 113 -2.47 -3.60 -9.22
CA GLY A 113 -3.31 -4.17 -10.26
C GLY A 113 -2.63 -4.20 -11.63
N GLY A 114 -2.85 -5.27 -12.36
CA GLY A 114 -2.40 -5.47 -13.74
C GLY A 114 -3.54 -5.48 -14.76
N VAL A 115 -3.20 -5.36 -16.01
CA VAL A 115 -4.19 -5.39 -17.10
C VAL A 115 -4.92 -6.73 -17.14
N THR A 116 -4.16 -7.83 -17.01
CA THR A 116 -4.68 -9.21 -16.93
C THR A 116 -4.09 -9.94 -15.74
N HIS A 117 -4.68 -11.08 -15.34
CA HIS A 117 -4.09 -11.96 -14.33
C HIS A 117 -2.68 -12.42 -14.72
N GLU A 118 -2.51 -12.86 -15.96
CA GLU A 118 -1.21 -13.31 -16.48
C GLU A 118 -0.12 -12.22 -16.38
N ALA A 119 -0.44 -10.99 -16.82
CA ALA A 119 0.51 -9.88 -16.77
C ALA A 119 0.89 -9.51 -15.33
N HIS A 120 -0.10 -9.45 -14.43
CA HIS A 120 0.10 -9.17 -13.02
C HIS A 120 0.96 -10.25 -12.35
N ASP A 121 0.63 -11.53 -12.55
CA ASP A 121 1.36 -12.64 -11.95
C ASP A 121 2.79 -12.76 -12.53
N GLY A 122 2.97 -12.54 -13.81
CA GLY A 122 4.29 -12.48 -14.45
C GLY A 122 5.17 -11.37 -13.85
N ALA A 123 4.59 -10.20 -13.61
CA ALA A 123 5.31 -9.09 -12.99
C ALA A 123 5.71 -9.40 -11.53
N LYS A 124 4.81 -9.97 -10.73
CA LYS A 124 5.12 -10.42 -9.36
C LYS A 124 6.24 -11.45 -9.34
N GLN A 125 6.19 -12.44 -10.23
CA GLN A 125 7.26 -13.43 -10.36
C GLN A 125 8.60 -12.79 -10.76
N ARG A 126 8.57 -11.80 -11.67
CA ARG A 126 9.76 -11.07 -12.08
C ARG A 126 10.38 -10.30 -10.93
N MET A 127 9.57 -9.60 -10.12
CA MET A 127 10.04 -8.90 -8.92
C MET A 127 10.60 -9.87 -7.89
N ALA A 128 9.91 -10.98 -7.62
CA ALA A 128 10.35 -12.00 -6.68
C ALA A 128 11.70 -12.65 -7.09
N LYS A 129 11.87 -12.99 -8.38
CA LYS A 129 13.14 -13.52 -8.91
C LYS A 129 14.29 -12.53 -8.80
N ALA A 130 14.01 -11.23 -8.81
CA ALA A 130 15.00 -10.18 -8.63
C ALA A 130 15.32 -9.87 -7.16
N GLY A 131 14.63 -10.49 -6.20
CA GLY A 131 14.88 -10.36 -4.77
C GLY A 131 13.87 -9.53 -4.00
N ALA A 132 12.77 -9.09 -4.62
CA ALA A 132 11.67 -8.47 -3.89
C ALA A 132 10.79 -9.53 -3.23
N SER A 133 10.13 -9.16 -2.13
CA SER A 133 9.18 -10.02 -1.43
C SER A 133 7.74 -9.55 -1.66
N GLY A 134 6.83 -10.49 -1.92
CA GLY A 134 5.40 -10.20 -2.01
C GLY A 134 4.75 -10.24 -0.64
N ILE A 135 3.86 -9.28 -0.38
CA ILE A 135 3.06 -9.20 0.83
C ILE A 135 1.66 -8.67 0.47
N ASN A 136 0.69 -8.82 1.35
CA ASN A 136 -0.61 -8.15 1.26
C ASN A 136 -0.73 -7.03 2.31
N TRP A 137 -1.67 -6.10 2.12
CA TRP A 137 -1.80 -4.94 3.00
C TRP A 137 -2.05 -5.30 4.46
N LEU A 138 -2.85 -6.34 4.72
CA LEU A 138 -3.15 -6.78 6.07
C LEU A 138 -1.92 -7.43 6.73
N GLY A 139 -1.12 -8.17 5.97
CA GLY A 139 0.17 -8.69 6.42
C GLY A 139 1.14 -7.57 6.80
N VAL A 140 1.19 -6.50 6.01
CA VAL A 140 1.98 -5.29 6.34
C VAL A 140 1.56 -4.71 7.68
N VAL A 141 0.26 -4.50 7.89
CA VAL A 141 -0.26 -3.95 9.15
C VAL A 141 0.05 -4.88 10.32
N ALA A 142 -0.07 -6.19 10.13
CA ALA A 142 0.26 -7.18 11.16
C ALA A 142 1.75 -7.15 11.53
N GLU A 143 2.66 -7.00 10.55
CA GLU A 143 4.10 -6.87 10.81
C GLU A 143 4.44 -5.54 11.49
N TRP A 144 3.76 -4.45 11.16
CA TRP A 144 3.94 -3.16 11.81
C TRP A 144 3.41 -3.13 13.25
N THR A 145 2.38 -3.93 13.54
CA THR A 145 1.70 -3.93 14.84
C THR A 145 1.54 -5.36 15.38
N PRO A 146 2.66 -6.06 15.70
CA PRO A 146 2.63 -7.46 16.10
C PRO A 146 2.02 -7.70 17.48
N ASP A 147 2.02 -6.68 18.35
CA ASP A 147 1.40 -6.73 19.66
C ASP A 147 -0.02 -6.14 19.61
N TYR A 148 -1.03 -6.99 19.81
CA TYR A 148 -2.43 -6.59 19.81
C TYR A 148 -2.82 -5.61 20.93
N THR A 149 -1.98 -5.46 21.95
CA THR A 149 -2.21 -4.57 23.09
C THR A 149 -1.49 -3.23 22.95
N SER A 150 -0.62 -3.07 21.97
CA SER A 150 0.19 -1.87 21.77
C SER A 150 -0.65 -0.65 21.34
N ALA A 151 -0.11 0.53 21.61
CA ALA A 151 -0.73 1.79 21.18
C ALA A 151 -0.78 1.90 19.66
N GLU A 152 0.24 1.39 18.96
CA GLU A 152 0.33 1.33 17.51
C GLU A 152 -0.79 0.47 16.93
N ARG A 153 -1.06 -0.69 17.54
CA ARG A 153 -2.18 -1.54 17.14
C ARG A 153 -3.51 -0.86 17.35
N GLN A 154 -3.70 -0.18 18.47
CA GLN A 154 -4.92 0.56 18.75
C GLN A 154 -5.13 1.72 17.78
N ALA A 155 -4.07 2.40 17.36
CA ALA A 155 -4.14 3.48 16.38
C ALA A 155 -4.69 3.02 15.03
N VAL A 156 -4.32 1.83 14.54
CA VAL A 156 -4.77 1.30 13.25
C VAL A 156 -6.12 0.57 13.29
N ASN A 157 -6.62 0.19 14.47
CA ASN A 157 -7.86 -0.57 14.60
C ASN A 157 -9.08 0.08 13.92
N PRO A 158 -9.32 1.42 13.99
CA PRO A 158 -10.43 2.04 13.27
C PRO A 158 -10.36 1.82 11.76
N GLY A 159 -9.17 1.93 11.17
CA GLY A 159 -8.93 1.64 9.75
C GLY A 159 -9.15 0.17 9.40
N LEU A 160 -8.74 -0.75 10.27
CA LEU A 160 -8.98 -2.19 10.12
C LEU A 160 -10.47 -2.53 10.19
N VAL A 161 -11.23 -1.94 11.11
CA VAL A 161 -12.68 -2.12 11.21
C VAL A 161 -13.37 -1.57 9.97
N ALA A 162 -12.99 -0.39 9.51
CA ALA A 162 -13.62 0.23 8.34
C ALA A 162 -13.36 -0.50 7.01
N ARG A 163 -12.21 -1.21 6.87
CA ARG A 163 -11.72 -1.72 5.58
C ARG A 163 -11.27 -3.17 5.60
N GLY A 164 -11.23 -3.81 6.75
CA GLY A 164 -10.62 -5.12 6.96
C GLY A 164 -11.47 -6.32 6.52
N GLY A 165 -12.68 -6.12 6.02
CA GLY A 165 -13.57 -7.21 5.61
C GLY A 165 -13.80 -8.24 6.74
N GLY A 166 -13.41 -9.49 6.53
CA GLY A 166 -13.59 -10.56 7.54
C GLY A 166 -12.82 -10.32 8.84
N VAL A 167 -11.67 -9.64 8.78
CA VAL A 167 -10.93 -9.24 9.99
C VAL A 167 -11.67 -8.15 10.75
N ALA A 168 -12.31 -7.21 10.04
CA ALA A 168 -13.15 -6.19 10.65
C ALA A 168 -14.26 -6.81 11.50
N LEU A 169 -14.99 -7.78 10.96
CA LEU A 169 -16.04 -8.50 11.68
C LEU A 169 -15.50 -9.19 12.95
N SER A 170 -14.30 -9.77 12.87
CA SER A 170 -13.67 -10.39 14.05
C SER A 170 -13.32 -9.36 15.13
N ILE A 171 -12.80 -8.20 14.74
CA ILE A 171 -12.46 -7.10 15.66
C ILE A 171 -13.74 -6.53 16.28
N GLU A 172 -14.78 -6.28 15.49
CA GLU A 172 -16.07 -5.79 15.98
C GLU A 172 -16.69 -6.76 17.00
N TYR A 173 -16.65 -8.07 16.70
CA TYR A 173 -17.13 -9.09 17.61
C TYR A 173 -16.36 -9.10 18.94
N LEU A 174 -15.02 -9.03 18.89
CA LEU A 174 -14.20 -8.97 20.09
C LEU A 174 -14.49 -7.72 20.92
N LEU A 175 -14.56 -6.55 20.29
CA LEU A 175 -14.87 -5.29 20.98
C LEU A 175 -16.25 -5.30 21.62
N ALA A 176 -17.26 -5.86 20.95
CA ALA A 176 -18.61 -6.01 21.50
C ALA A 176 -18.63 -6.91 22.75
N ASN A 177 -17.87 -8.01 22.71
CA ASN A 177 -17.81 -8.95 23.84
C ASN A 177 -16.98 -8.44 25.03
N MET A 178 -16.00 -7.56 24.78
CA MET A 178 -15.23 -6.90 25.86
C MET A 178 -16.07 -5.90 26.68
N GLN A 179 -17.21 -5.45 26.13
CA GLN A 179 -18.11 -4.50 26.78
C GLN A 179 -19.23 -5.20 27.59
N VAL A 180 -19.36 -6.53 27.52
CA VAL A 180 -20.33 -7.26 28.33
C VAL A 180 -19.74 -7.51 29.73
N PRO A 181 -20.34 -6.98 30.81
CA PRO A 181 -19.86 -7.25 32.17
C PRO A 181 -19.87 -8.76 32.45
N ALA A 182 -18.77 -9.27 33.01
CA ALA A 182 -18.72 -10.64 33.49
C ALA A 182 -19.77 -10.80 34.60
N GLY A 183 -20.92 -11.42 34.30
CA GLY A 183 -21.97 -11.67 35.29
C GLY A 183 -23.42 -11.74 34.76
N THR A 184 -23.63 -11.69 33.44
CA THR A 184 -24.98 -11.85 32.84
C THR A 184 -25.11 -13.12 31.99
N ALA A 185 -24.64 -14.27 32.48
CA ALA A 185 -24.93 -15.58 31.92
C ALA A 185 -25.67 -16.43 32.95
#